data_17bef1419fe1207c467e1bf0f2b96b08
#
_entry.id   17bef1419fe1207c467e1bf0f2b96b08
#
_cell.length_a   1.000
_cell.length_b   1.000
_cell.length_c   1.000
_cell.angle_alpha   90.00
_cell.angle_beta   90.00
_cell.angle_gamma   90.00
#
_symmetry.space_group_name_H-M   'P 1'
#
loop_
_entity.id
_entity.type
_entity.pdbx_description
1 polymer ?
#
loop_
_entity_poly.entity_id
_entity_poly.type
_entity_poly.pdbx_seq_one_letter_code
_entity_poly.pdbx_strand_id
1 'polypeptide(L)'
;MSILVTRPLPQGEALVSRLRAMGRVAWGFPLIEFTPGRELPALGDALARLGPDDLLFALSQHAVEFAHARLQQQGLPWPTSPRYFAIGRTTALALHTV
;
A
#
# COMPACT_ATOMS: atom_id res chain seq x y z
N MET A 1 -6.04 -13.83 5.19
CA MET A 1 -5.68 -12.42 5.41
C MET A 1 -4.31 -12.16 4.82
N SER A 2 -4.19 -11.15 4.02
CA SER A 2 -2.91 -10.72 3.45
C SER A 2 -2.64 -9.27 3.83
N ILE A 3 -1.38 -8.93 4.02
CA ILE A 3 -0.94 -7.60 4.44
C ILE A 3 0.00 -7.05 3.38
N LEU A 4 -0.35 -5.88 2.85
CA LEU A 4 0.51 -5.15 1.92
C LEU A 4 1.20 -4.02 2.67
N VAL A 5 2.54 -4.07 2.73
CA VAL A 5 3.35 -3.08 3.42
C VAL A 5 3.91 -2.11 2.39
N THR A 6 3.57 -0.84 2.52
CA THR A 6 3.95 0.21 1.56
C THR A 6 5.11 1.07 2.04
N ARG A 7 5.72 0.70 3.16
CA ARG A 7 6.82 1.44 3.74
C ARG A 7 8.08 1.31 2.88
N PRO A 8 8.87 2.40 2.69
CA PRO A 8 10.10 2.34 1.92
C PRO A 8 11.11 1.36 2.49
N LEU A 9 11.98 0.85 1.61
CA LEU A 9 13.11 0.04 2.03
C LEU A 9 14.13 0.88 2.82
N PRO A 10 14.84 0.29 3.77
CA PRO A 10 14.82 -1.13 4.18
C PRO A 10 13.75 -1.48 5.22
N GLN A 11 13.07 -0.49 5.80
CA GLN A 11 12.12 -0.71 6.90
C GLN A 11 10.91 -1.53 6.48
N GLY A 12 10.43 -1.31 5.26
CA GLY A 12 9.29 -2.08 4.73
C GLY A 12 9.61 -3.56 4.66
N GLU A 13 10.79 -3.93 4.19
CA GLU A 13 11.22 -5.31 4.08
C GLU A 13 11.40 -5.95 5.46
N ALA A 14 11.95 -5.20 6.43
CA ALA A 14 12.08 -5.67 7.80
C ALA A 14 10.70 -5.96 8.41
N LEU A 15 9.74 -5.10 8.18
CA LEU A 15 8.37 -5.30 8.66
C LEU A 15 7.72 -6.51 8.02
N VAL A 16 7.88 -6.70 6.71
CA VAL A 16 7.37 -7.88 6.00
C VAL A 16 7.94 -9.17 6.60
N SER A 17 9.25 -9.20 6.84
CA SER A 17 9.91 -10.37 7.44
C SER A 17 9.34 -10.68 8.83
N ARG A 18 9.10 -9.66 9.64
CA ARG A 18 8.52 -9.85 10.97
C ARG A 18 7.09 -10.35 10.91
N LEU A 19 6.28 -9.84 9.99
CA LEU A 19 4.90 -10.29 9.81
C LEU A 19 4.85 -11.74 9.33
N ARG A 20 5.73 -12.12 8.42
CA ARG A 20 5.83 -13.50 7.96
C ARG A 20 6.27 -14.45 9.07
N ALA A 21 7.21 -14.01 9.91
CA ALA A 21 7.64 -14.79 11.08
C ALA A 21 6.50 -15.01 12.08
N MET A 22 5.52 -14.13 12.10
CA MET A 22 4.32 -14.27 12.93
C MET A 22 3.22 -15.11 12.28
N GLY A 23 3.50 -15.74 11.14
CA GLY A 23 2.54 -16.56 10.43
C GLY A 23 1.56 -15.77 9.56
N ARG A 24 1.85 -14.51 9.27
CA ARG A 24 1.01 -13.66 8.41
C ARG A 24 1.51 -13.70 6.97
N VAL A 25 0.59 -13.61 6.04
CA VAL A 25 0.94 -13.41 4.62
C VAL A 25 1.15 -11.91 4.43
N ALA A 26 2.38 -11.53 4.07
CA ALA A 26 2.73 -10.12 3.93
C ALA A 26 3.62 -9.90 2.71
N TRP A 27 3.42 -8.77 2.05
CA TRP A 27 4.22 -8.33 0.90
C TRP A 27 4.72 -6.92 1.12
N GLY A 28 5.97 -6.67 0.71
CA GLY A 28 6.48 -5.33 0.60
C GLY A 28 6.12 -4.72 -0.74
N PHE A 29 5.59 -3.51 -0.72
CA PHE A 29 5.32 -2.73 -1.91
C PHE A 29 5.75 -1.29 -1.66
N PRO A 30 7.06 -1.01 -1.72
CA PRO A 30 7.56 0.33 -1.44
C PRO A 30 7.06 1.30 -2.50
N LEU A 31 6.25 2.27 -2.08
CA LEU A 31 5.69 3.29 -2.96
C LEU A 31 6.51 4.56 -2.99
N ILE A 32 7.47 4.69 -2.08
CA ILE A 32 8.27 5.90 -1.92
C ILE A 32 9.74 5.61 -1.97
N GLU A 33 10.34 6.15 -2.94
CA GLU A 33 11.60 6.87 -2.87
C GLU A 33 11.24 8.23 -3.43
N PHE A 34 11.37 9.31 -2.81
CA PHE A 34 11.04 10.69 -3.23
C PHE A 34 10.70 10.93 -4.72
N THR A 35 10.60 9.88 -5.47
CA THR A 35 10.15 9.74 -6.85
C THR A 35 9.18 8.57 -6.90
N PRO A 36 8.31 8.44 -7.91
CA PRO A 36 7.49 7.25 -8.06
C PRO A 36 8.37 6.00 -8.04
N GLY A 37 8.06 5.07 -7.15
CA GLY A 37 8.83 3.85 -7.02
C GLY A 37 8.80 3.02 -8.31
N ARG A 38 9.83 2.19 -8.51
CA ARG A 38 9.93 1.33 -9.69
C ARG A 38 8.74 0.40 -9.85
N GLU A 39 8.10 0.03 -8.76
CA GLU A 39 7.00 -0.91 -8.74
C GLU A 39 5.63 -0.23 -8.86
N LEU A 40 5.60 1.09 -8.91
CA LEU A 40 4.35 1.82 -9.07
C LEU A 40 3.55 1.39 -10.31
N PRO A 41 4.16 1.08 -11.45
CA PRO A 41 3.41 0.56 -12.59
C PRO A 41 2.66 -0.74 -12.31
N ALA A 42 3.13 -1.55 -11.36
CA ALA A 42 2.49 -2.80 -10.98
C ALA A 42 1.45 -2.64 -9.87
N LEU A 43 1.23 -1.42 -9.37
CA LEU A 43 0.33 -1.17 -8.26
C LEU A 43 -1.11 -1.63 -8.55
N GLY A 44 -1.62 -1.32 -9.73
CA GLY A 44 -2.97 -1.70 -10.12
C GLY A 44 -3.19 -3.21 -10.05
N ASP A 45 -2.24 -3.99 -10.55
CA ASP A 45 -2.32 -5.44 -10.51
C ASP A 45 -2.25 -5.97 -9.07
N ALA A 46 -1.38 -5.39 -8.25
CA ALA A 46 -1.26 -5.77 -6.85
C ALA A 46 -2.57 -5.50 -6.09
N LEU A 47 -3.16 -4.33 -6.30
CA LEU A 47 -4.42 -3.96 -5.65
C LEU A 47 -5.58 -4.84 -6.12
N ALA A 48 -5.61 -5.22 -7.39
CA ALA A 48 -6.66 -6.07 -7.94
C ALA A 48 -6.69 -7.47 -7.32
N ARG A 49 -5.59 -7.92 -6.71
CA ARG A 49 -5.53 -9.21 -6.02
C ARG A 49 -6.03 -9.17 -4.59
N LEU A 50 -6.30 -7.99 -4.06
CA LEU A 50 -6.76 -7.85 -2.68
C LEU A 50 -8.24 -8.19 -2.58
N GLY A 51 -8.59 -8.97 -1.58
CA GLY A 51 -9.94 -9.38 -1.29
C GLY A 51 -10.41 -8.92 0.10
N PRO A 52 -11.60 -9.35 0.53
CA PRO A 52 -12.19 -8.88 1.78
C PRO A 52 -11.42 -9.29 3.04
N ASP A 53 -10.56 -10.30 2.95
CA ASP A 53 -9.72 -10.72 4.08
C ASP A 53 -8.34 -10.08 4.08
N ASP A 54 -8.08 -9.19 3.13
CA ASP A 54 -6.79 -8.54 2.99
C ASP A 54 -6.78 -7.18 3.67
N LEU A 55 -5.59 -6.76 4.09
CA LEU A 55 -5.37 -5.48 4.74
C LEU A 55 -4.38 -4.66 3.93
N LEU A 56 -4.67 -3.37 3.75
CA LEU A 56 -3.74 -2.43 3.13
C LEU A 56 -3.35 -1.38 4.15
N PHE A 57 -2.05 -1.26 4.40
CA PHE A 57 -1.51 -0.25 5.29
C PHE A 57 -0.84 0.85 4.48
N ALA A 58 -1.33 2.06 4.61
CA ALA A 58 -0.68 3.24 4.08
C ALA A 58 0.13 3.90 5.19
N LEU A 59 1.43 4.01 4.99
CA LEU A 59 2.35 4.48 6.02
C LEU A 59 2.81 5.91 5.80
N SER A 60 2.38 6.55 4.72
CA SER A 60 2.81 7.89 4.37
C SER A 60 1.77 8.55 3.48
N GLN A 61 1.56 9.85 3.70
CA GLN A 61 0.72 10.68 2.84
C GLN A 61 1.21 10.65 1.39
N HIS A 62 2.53 10.71 1.19
CA HIS A 62 3.11 10.69 -0.16
C HIS A 62 2.86 9.38 -0.88
N ALA A 63 2.88 8.26 -0.15
CA ALA A 63 2.53 6.97 -0.73
C ALA A 63 1.11 6.96 -1.28
N VAL A 64 0.16 7.50 -0.52
CA VAL A 64 -1.23 7.60 -0.95
C VAL A 64 -1.36 8.48 -2.18
N GLU A 65 -0.69 9.62 -2.19
CA GLU A 65 -0.75 10.57 -3.30
C GLU A 65 -0.17 9.98 -4.59
N PHE A 66 1.01 9.35 -4.53
CA PHE A 66 1.60 8.70 -5.69
C PHE A 66 0.74 7.54 -6.21
N ALA A 67 0.22 6.73 -5.29
CA ALA A 67 -0.64 5.63 -5.66
C ALA A 67 -1.91 6.11 -6.34
N HIS A 68 -2.54 7.14 -5.79
CA HIS A 68 -3.77 7.71 -6.35
C HIS A 68 -3.53 8.28 -7.75
N ALA A 69 -2.45 9.05 -7.92
CA ALA A 69 -2.11 9.61 -9.23
C ALA A 69 -1.89 8.50 -10.26
N ARG A 70 -1.22 7.43 -9.88
CA ARG A 70 -0.99 6.30 -10.79
C ARG A 70 -2.28 5.60 -11.18
N LEU A 71 -3.14 5.35 -10.20
CA LEU A 71 -4.44 4.71 -10.48
C LEU A 71 -5.29 5.57 -11.39
N GLN A 72 -5.30 6.90 -11.19
CA GLN A 72 -6.02 7.81 -12.07
C GLN A 72 -5.48 7.77 -13.50
N GLN A 73 -4.16 7.71 -13.68
CA GLN A 73 -3.55 7.59 -15.00
C GLN A 73 -3.99 6.32 -15.73
N GLN A 74 -4.20 5.26 -14.99
CA GLN A 74 -4.61 3.97 -15.54
C GLN A 74 -6.13 3.81 -15.63
N GLY A 75 -6.89 4.77 -15.13
CA GLY A 75 -8.35 4.66 -15.08
C GLY A 75 -8.84 3.58 -14.13
N LEU A 76 -8.07 3.26 -13.09
CA LEU A 76 -8.40 2.22 -12.14
C LEU A 76 -8.89 2.81 -10.82
N PRO A 77 -9.94 2.23 -10.21
CA PRO A 77 -10.40 2.66 -8.91
C PRO A 77 -9.57 2.02 -7.80
N TRP A 78 -9.64 2.61 -6.61
CA TRP A 78 -9.18 1.94 -5.41
C TRP A 78 -10.10 0.74 -5.14
N PRO A 79 -9.54 -0.42 -4.77
CA PRO A 79 -10.39 -1.57 -4.45
C PRO A 79 -11.21 -1.30 -3.19
N THR A 80 -12.44 -1.79 -3.18
CA THR A 80 -13.36 -1.58 -2.05
C THR A 80 -13.40 -2.76 -1.09
N SER A 81 -12.85 -3.90 -1.48
CA SER A 81 -12.92 -5.13 -0.70
C SER A 81 -11.97 -5.17 0.49
N PRO A 82 -10.68 -4.75 0.37
CA PRO A 82 -9.76 -4.85 1.49
C PRO A 82 -10.07 -3.78 2.54
N ARG A 83 -9.58 -4.01 3.76
CA ARG A 83 -9.62 -3.00 4.82
C ARG A 83 -8.41 -2.10 4.69
N TYR A 84 -8.64 -0.81 4.86
CA TYR A 84 -7.61 0.21 4.77
C TYR A 84 -7.22 0.70 6.15
N PHE A 85 -5.92 0.81 6.39
CA PHE A 85 -5.37 1.34 7.63
C PHE A 85 -4.32 2.37 7.30
N ALA A 86 -4.27 3.42 8.09
CA ALA A 86 -3.26 4.46 7.95
C ALA A 86 -2.60 4.70 9.29
N ILE A 87 -1.31 4.98 9.26
CA ILE A 87 -0.58 5.38 10.45
C ILE A 87 -0.44 6.90 10.41
N GLY A 88 -0.98 7.55 11.46
CA GLY A 88 -0.96 8.99 11.58
C GLY A 88 -2.16 9.66 10.92
N ARG A 89 -2.50 10.85 11.45
CA ARG A 89 -3.68 11.59 11.02
C ARG A 89 -3.58 12.07 9.57
N THR A 90 -2.42 12.56 9.17
CA THR A 90 -2.22 13.10 7.83
C THR A 90 -2.41 12.04 6.76
N THR A 91 -1.86 10.84 6.99
CA THR A 91 -2.03 9.71 6.08
C THR A 91 -3.49 9.25 6.04
N ALA A 92 -4.14 9.21 7.19
CA ALA A 92 -5.56 8.84 7.27
C ALA A 92 -6.44 9.81 6.49
N LEU A 93 -6.18 11.11 6.59
CA LEU A 93 -6.91 12.11 5.83
C LEU A 93 -6.68 11.97 4.33
N ALA A 94 -5.44 11.74 3.92
CA ALA A 94 -5.10 11.54 2.51
C ALA A 94 -5.84 10.30 1.96
N LEU A 95 -5.85 9.22 2.71
CA LEU A 95 -6.53 7.99 2.31
C LEU A 95 -8.04 8.16 2.24
N HIS A 96 -8.61 8.94 3.16
CA HIS A 96 -10.04 9.21 3.17
C HIS A 96 -10.49 10.08 1.99
N THR A 97 -9.61 10.94 1.51
CA THR A 97 -9.89 11.87 0.41
C THR A 97 -9.93 11.18 -0.97
N VAL A 98 -9.22 10.09 -1.13
CA VAL A 98 -9.15 9.35 -2.41
C VAL A 98 -10.24 8.22 -2.54
#